data_d9c8bce071aa74532556dada0832d1e3
#
_entry.id   d9c8bce071aa74532556dada0832d1e3
#
_cell.length_a   1.000
_cell.length_b   1.000
_cell.length_c   1.000
_cell.angle_alpha   90.00
_cell.angle_beta   90.00
_cell.angle_gamma   90.00
#
_symmetry.space_group_name_H-M   'P 1'
#
loop_
_entity.id
_entity.type
_entity.pdbx_description
1 polymer ?
#
loop_
_entity_poly.entity_id
_entity_poly.type
_entity_poly.pdbx_seq_one_letter_code
_entity_poly.pdbx_strand_id
1 'polypeptide(L)'
;MQKHISSLQNPLIKQILQLSEKSRERKKQGLFVVEGQREISLAMKGSYEIETLLFCSEIITSEALTLLQKEISANYESIEISKEVYEKLAYRT
;
A
#
# COMPACT_ATOMS: atom_id res chain seq x y z
N MET A 1 -1.42 -15.41 5.86
CA MET A 1 -2.36 -15.64 4.73
C MET A 1 -2.55 -14.34 3.96
N GLN A 2 -2.44 -14.43 2.64
CA GLN A 2 -2.57 -13.26 1.78
C GLN A 2 -4.04 -12.96 1.50
N LYS A 3 -4.44 -11.71 1.67
CA LYS A 3 -5.80 -11.29 1.38
C LYS A 3 -5.88 -10.73 -0.04
N HIS A 4 -7.06 -10.75 -0.61
CA HIS A 4 -7.32 -10.17 -1.93
C HIS A 4 -8.52 -9.24 -1.84
N ILE A 5 -8.39 -8.03 -2.37
CA ILE A 5 -9.46 -7.04 -2.39
C ILE A 5 -9.70 -6.58 -3.82
N SER A 6 -10.94 -6.72 -4.27
CA SER A 6 -11.34 -6.31 -5.62
C SER A 6 -12.47 -5.28 -5.62
N SER A 7 -12.99 -4.91 -4.45
CA SER A 7 -14.11 -4.00 -4.36
C SER A 7 -13.65 -2.59 -3.97
N LEU A 8 -14.10 -1.60 -4.71
CA LEU A 8 -13.88 -0.19 -4.39
C LEU A 8 -14.64 0.24 -3.13
N GLN A 9 -15.61 -0.56 -2.70
CA GLN A 9 -16.41 -0.26 -1.51
C GLN A 9 -15.82 -0.84 -0.23
N ASN A 10 -14.71 -1.56 -0.33
CA ASN A 10 -14.05 -2.13 0.83
C ASN A 10 -13.63 -1.03 1.81
N PRO A 11 -13.92 -1.18 3.13
CA PRO A 11 -13.59 -0.15 4.11
C PRO A 11 -12.10 0.21 4.14
N LEU A 12 -11.22 -0.76 3.94
CA LEU A 12 -9.78 -0.49 3.91
C LEU A 12 -9.41 0.43 2.74
N ILE A 13 -10.02 0.20 1.57
CA ILE A 13 -9.76 1.05 0.40
C ILE A 13 -10.24 2.47 0.66
N LYS A 14 -11.40 2.63 1.28
CA LYS A 14 -11.90 3.94 1.65
C LYS A 14 -10.99 4.64 2.64
N GLN A 15 -10.46 3.90 3.61
CA GLN A 15 -9.50 4.43 4.59
C GLN A 15 -8.24 4.93 3.90
N ILE A 16 -7.69 4.15 2.98
CA ILE A 16 -6.47 4.52 2.26
C ILE A 16 -6.69 5.79 1.43
N LEU A 17 -7.84 5.90 0.77
CA LEU A 17 -8.18 7.11 0.02
C LEU A 17 -8.21 8.33 0.95
N GLN A 18 -8.79 8.20 2.13
CA GLN A 18 -8.82 9.30 3.09
C GLN A 18 -7.42 9.67 3.56
N LEU A 19 -6.56 8.68 3.81
CA LEU A 19 -5.17 8.94 4.19
C LEU A 19 -4.42 9.67 3.08
N SER A 20 -4.70 9.35 1.82
CA SER A 20 -4.07 10.00 0.68
C SER A 20 -4.51 11.46 0.55
N GLU A 21 -5.76 11.74 0.86
CA GLU A 21 -6.37 13.05 0.59
C GLU A 21 -6.32 14.01 1.76
N LYS A 22 -6.39 13.50 3.01
CA LYS A 22 -6.62 14.34 4.18
C LYS A 22 -5.49 14.26 5.19
N SER A 23 -4.79 15.37 5.37
CA SER A 23 -3.71 15.44 6.36
C SER A 23 -4.21 15.22 7.78
N ARG A 24 -5.46 15.63 8.06
CA ARG A 24 -6.07 15.41 9.36
C ARG A 24 -6.17 13.92 9.68
N GLU A 25 -6.56 13.12 8.68
CA GLU A 25 -6.67 11.66 8.88
C GLU A 25 -5.29 11.03 9.10
N ARG A 26 -4.26 11.50 8.39
CA ARG A 26 -2.90 11.01 8.59
C ARG A 26 -2.42 11.27 10.02
N LYS A 27 -2.69 12.46 10.54
CA LYS A 27 -2.32 12.81 11.92
C LYS A 27 -3.11 11.99 12.94
N LYS A 28 -4.41 11.84 12.70
CA LYS A 28 -5.30 11.12 13.61
C LYS A 28 -4.92 9.64 13.72
N GLN A 29 -4.61 9.01 12.59
CA GLN A 29 -4.32 7.58 12.56
C GLN A 29 -2.83 7.26 12.74
N GLY A 30 -1.96 8.24 12.58
CA GLY A 30 -0.52 8.01 12.63
C GLY A 30 -0.01 7.22 11.44
N LEU A 31 -0.69 7.31 10.30
CA LEU A 31 -0.39 6.55 9.10
C LEU A 31 -0.34 7.47 7.89
N PHE A 32 0.42 7.08 6.89
CA PHE A 32 0.42 7.76 5.60
C PHE A 32 0.66 6.74 4.48
N VAL A 33 0.36 7.15 3.26
CA VAL A 33 0.42 6.26 2.09
C VAL A 33 1.69 6.56 1.29
N VAL A 34 2.38 5.49 0.91
CA VAL A 34 3.57 5.58 0.08
C VAL A 34 3.32 4.72 -1.16
N GLU A 35 3.58 5.26 -2.32
CA GLU A 35 3.36 4.56 -3.59
C GLU A 35 4.67 4.37 -4.34
N GLY A 36 4.88 3.14 -4.84
CA GLY A 36 6.04 2.82 -5.67
C GLY A 36 7.16 2.15 -4.88
N GLN A 37 7.88 1.25 -5.56
CA GLN A 37 8.94 0.47 -4.92
C GLN A 37 10.04 1.36 -4.34
N ARG A 38 10.45 2.36 -5.11
CA ARG A 38 11.50 3.27 -4.69
C ARG A 38 11.08 4.07 -3.45
N GLU A 39 9.85 4.56 -3.45
CA GLU A 39 9.34 5.37 -2.34
C GLU A 39 9.20 4.53 -1.08
N ILE A 40 8.78 3.27 -1.23
CA ILE A 40 8.68 2.35 -0.10
C ILE A 40 10.06 2.09 0.49
N SER A 41 11.06 1.85 -0.36
CA SER A 41 12.44 1.63 0.10
C SER A 41 12.98 2.86 0.83
N LEU A 42 12.70 4.06 0.32
CA LEU A 42 13.12 5.29 0.98
C LEU A 42 12.45 5.46 2.34
N ALA A 43 11.16 5.13 2.43
CA ALA A 43 10.45 5.21 3.70
C ALA A 43 11.09 4.30 4.74
N MET A 44 11.45 3.08 4.35
CA MET A 44 12.09 2.14 5.27
C MET A 44 13.48 2.64 5.71
N LYS A 45 14.23 3.26 4.80
CA LYS A 45 15.52 3.85 5.15
C LYS A 45 15.35 5.03 6.12
N GLY A 46 14.21 5.70 6.08
CA GLY A 46 13.87 6.77 7.01
C GLY A 46 13.30 6.28 8.33
N SER A 47 13.38 4.99 8.59
CA SER A 47 12.91 4.35 9.84
C SER A 47 11.40 4.30 9.98
N TYR A 48 10.67 4.44 8.90
CA TYR A 48 9.22 4.20 8.91
C TYR A 48 8.95 2.71 8.82
N GLU A 49 7.91 2.28 9.50
CA GLU A 49 7.49 0.88 9.47
C GLU A 49 6.34 0.69 8.49
N ILE A 50 6.41 -0.37 7.72
CA ILE A 50 5.33 -0.72 6.80
C ILE A 50 4.29 -1.51 7.59
N GLU A 51 3.08 -0.98 7.67
CA GLU A 51 1.97 -1.66 8.34
C GLU A 51 1.24 -2.59 7.37
N THR A 52 0.98 -2.10 6.17
CA THR A 52 0.25 -2.85 5.14
C THR A 52 0.89 -2.61 3.79
N LEU A 53 1.14 -3.70 3.07
CA LEU A 53 1.62 -3.65 1.69
C LEU A 53 0.47 -4.08 0.77
N LEU A 54 0.08 -3.18 -0.14
CA LEU A 54 -0.91 -3.52 -1.17
C LEU A 54 -0.18 -3.64 -2.50
N PHE A 55 -0.48 -4.68 -3.24
CA PHE A 55 0.16 -4.89 -4.54
C PHE A 55 -0.84 -5.43 -5.55
N CYS A 56 -0.57 -5.18 -6.82
CA CYS A 56 -1.39 -5.69 -7.92
C CYS A 56 -0.52 -6.58 -8.80
N SER A 57 -0.82 -7.87 -8.82
CA SER A 57 -0.01 -8.85 -9.55
C SER A 57 -0.07 -8.65 -11.06
N GLU A 58 -1.05 -7.92 -11.57
CA GLU A 58 -1.11 -7.58 -12.99
C GLU A 58 -0.14 -6.47 -13.37
N ILE A 59 0.41 -5.76 -12.39
CA ILE A 59 1.28 -4.60 -12.61
C ILE A 59 2.72 -4.88 -12.15
N ILE A 60 2.88 -5.46 -10.95
CA ILE A 60 4.20 -5.77 -10.42
C ILE A 60 4.60 -7.20 -10.80
N THR A 61 5.86 -7.39 -11.20
CA THR A 61 6.36 -8.75 -11.50
C THR A 61 6.55 -9.53 -10.21
N SER A 62 6.51 -10.87 -10.31
CA SER A 62 6.72 -11.70 -9.14
C SER A 62 8.11 -11.53 -8.55
N GLU A 63 9.12 -11.30 -9.39
CA GLU A 63 10.49 -11.05 -8.91
C GLU A 63 10.56 -9.74 -8.13
N ALA A 64 9.98 -8.67 -8.66
CA ALA A 64 9.98 -7.37 -8.00
C ALA A 64 9.24 -7.44 -6.66
N LEU A 65 8.10 -8.13 -6.64
CA LEU A 65 7.33 -8.31 -5.42
C LEU A 65 8.12 -9.08 -4.36
N THR A 66 8.78 -10.17 -4.78
CA THR A 66 9.60 -10.98 -3.86
C THR A 66 10.72 -10.15 -3.24
N LEU A 67 11.42 -9.35 -4.06
CA LEU A 67 12.48 -8.50 -3.56
C LEU A 67 11.96 -7.48 -2.56
N LEU A 68 10.81 -6.88 -2.86
CA LEU A 68 10.20 -5.90 -1.97
C LEU A 68 9.78 -6.54 -0.65
N GLN A 69 9.17 -7.72 -0.69
CA GLN A 69 8.76 -8.44 0.51
C GLN A 69 9.95 -8.82 1.40
N LYS A 70 11.08 -9.18 0.78
CA LYS A 70 12.30 -9.48 1.54
C LYS A 70 12.86 -8.23 2.20
N GLU A 71 12.73 -7.09 1.57
CA GLU A 71 13.22 -5.82 2.12
C GLU A 71 12.40 -5.40 3.33
N ILE A 72 11.10 -5.69 3.32
CA ILE A 72 10.22 -5.39 4.45
C ILE A 72 10.40 -6.49 5.49
N SER A 73 11.14 -6.18 6.55
CA SER A 73 11.55 -7.19 7.53
C SER A 73 10.65 -7.32 8.74
N ALA A 74 9.70 -6.41 8.93
CA ALA A 74 8.83 -6.42 10.10
C ALA A 74 7.52 -7.14 9.81
N ASN A 75 6.73 -7.35 10.86
CA ASN A 75 5.38 -7.88 10.71
C ASN A 75 4.52 -6.89 9.96
N TYR A 76 3.99 -7.29 8.83
CA TYR A 76 3.12 -6.44 8.04
C TYR A 76 2.04 -7.30 7.39
N GLU A 77 0.95 -6.66 7.01
CA GLU A 77 -0.12 -7.34 6.28
C GLU A 77 0.12 -7.18 4.78
N SER A 78 0.03 -8.27 4.03
CA SER A 78 0.20 -8.27 2.58
C SER A 78 -1.15 -8.51 1.93
N ILE A 79 -1.57 -7.58 1.06
CA ILE A 79 -2.89 -7.65 0.43
C ILE A 79 -2.75 -7.48 -1.06
N GLU A 80 -3.28 -8.43 -1.81
CA GLU A 80 -3.36 -8.30 -3.26
C GLU A 80 -4.61 -7.52 -3.61
N ILE A 81 -4.49 -6.56 -4.52
CA ILE A 81 -5.62 -5.76 -4.99
C ILE A 81 -5.79 -5.95 -6.49
N SER A 82 -7.03 -5.78 -6.97
CA SER A 82 -7.32 -5.84 -8.38
C SER A 82 -6.76 -4.61 -9.09
N LYS A 83 -6.62 -4.69 -10.41
CA LYS A 83 -6.16 -3.57 -11.22
C LYS A 83 -7.09 -2.37 -11.06
N GLU A 84 -8.39 -2.61 -10.97
CA GLU A 84 -9.37 -1.55 -10.79
C GLU A 84 -9.16 -0.80 -9.47
N VAL A 85 -8.92 -1.55 -8.38
CA VAL A 85 -8.63 -0.95 -7.07
C VAL A 85 -7.30 -0.19 -7.12
N TYR A 86 -6.28 -0.80 -7.73
CA TYR A 86 -4.98 -0.14 -7.86
C TYR A 86 -5.11 1.20 -8.58
N GLU A 87 -5.83 1.23 -9.70
CA GLU A 87 -5.99 2.45 -10.48
C GLU A 87 -6.71 3.54 -9.68
N LYS A 88 -7.70 3.14 -8.88
CA LYS A 88 -8.41 4.09 -8.03
C LYS A 88 -7.48 4.69 -6.97
N LEU A 89 -6.63 3.86 -6.36
CA LEU A 89 -5.71 4.33 -5.33
C LEU A 89 -4.58 5.18 -5.91
N ALA A 90 -4.09 4.81 -7.09
CA ALA A 90 -2.98 5.50 -7.75
C ALA A 90 -3.41 6.78 -8.45
N TYR A 91 -4.68 6.90 -8.79
CA TYR A 91 -5.18 8.05 -9.53
C TYR A 91 -5.21 9.28 -8.63
N ARG A 92 -4.59 10.36 -9.11
CA ARG A 92 -4.58 11.64 -8.40
C ARG A 92 -5.03 12.73 -9.35
N THR A 93 -6.05 13.43 -8.99
CA THR A 93 -6.52 14.58 -9.75
C THR A 93 -5.74 15.82 -9.35
#